data_7d0a7530e56c2e3e551d8f4055c83013
#
_entry.id   7d0a7530e56c2e3e551d8f4055c83013
#
_cell.length_a   1.000
_cell.length_b   1.000
_cell.length_c   1.000
_cell.angle_alpha   90.00
_cell.angle_beta   90.00
_cell.angle_gamma   90.00
#
_symmetry.space_group_name_H-M   'P 1'
#
loop_
_entity.id
_entity.type
_entity.pdbx_description
1 polymer ?
#
loop_
_entity_poly.entity_id
_entity_poly.type
_entity_poly.pdbx_seq_one_letter_code
_entity_poly.pdbx_strand_id
1 'polypeptide(L)'
;MLFRSGIQIVKRAIEEPLRQIVENAGGEGSVVVNKVKEGKDAFGYNARDDKYEDLLKAGIIDPTKVSRVALENAASIASMFLTTECVLAEKKSDAPAMPAMPAGGMGGMM
;
A
#
# COMPACT_ATOMS: atom_id res chain seq x y z
N MET A 1 1.69 -20.48 -23.82
CA MET A 1 1.00 -19.19 -23.74
C MET A 1 0.71 -18.74 -22.29
N LEU A 2 0.21 -19.61 -21.44
CA LEU A 2 -0.13 -19.34 -20.02
C LEU A 2 1.05 -18.82 -19.17
N PHE A 3 2.26 -19.32 -19.38
CA PHE A 3 3.44 -18.91 -18.60
C PHE A 3 3.81 -17.43 -18.81
N ARG A 4 3.69 -16.93 -20.03
CA ARG A 4 3.95 -15.50 -20.33
C ARG A 4 2.92 -14.59 -19.68
N SER A 5 1.66 -15.02 -19.62
CA SER A 5 0.59 -14.24 -18.99
C SER A 5 0.78 -14.12 -17.49
N GLY A 6 1.19 -15.18 -16.78
CA GLY A 6 1.49 -15.14 -15.36
C GLY A 6 2.63 -14.16 -15.02
N ILE A 7 3.71 -14.21 -15.79
CA ILE A 7 4.84 -13.26 -15.62
C ILE A 7 4.38 -11.81 -15.85
N GLN A 8 3.56 -11.56 -16.86
CA GLN A 8 3.04 -10.22 -17.13
C GLN A 8 2.14 -9.70 -15.99
N ILE A 9 1.31 -10.55 -15.41
CA ILE A 9 0.47 -10.21 -14.26
C ILE A 9 1.33 -9.81 -13.06
N VAL A 10 2.33 -10.60 -12.71
CA VAL A 10 3.24 -10.29 -11.60
C VAL A 10 4.01 -8.99 -11.87
N LYS A 11 4.56 -8.85 -13.09
CA LYS A 11 5.26 -7.64 -13.49
C LYS A 11 4.40 -6.39 -13.34
N ARG A 12 3.13 -6.47 -13.71
CA ARG A 12 2.20 -5.36 -13.53
C ARG A 12 1.90 -5.11 -12.06
N ALA A 13 1.67 -6.17 -11.28
CA ALA A 13 1.31 -6.07 -9.88
C ALA A 13 2.39 -5.40 -9.02
N ILE A 14 3.68 -5.67 -9.28
CA ILE A 14 4.78 -5.08 -8.51
C ILE A 14 5.01 -3.58 -8.78
N GLU A 15 4.40 -3.02 -9.83
CA GLU A 15 4.45 -1.59 -10.11
C GLU A 15 3.43 -0.79 -9.29
N GLU A 16 2.35 -1.43 -8.85
CA GLU A 16 1.22 -0.77 -8.19
C GLU A 16 1.58 -0.10 -6.86
N PRO A 17 2.42 -0.65 -5.98
CA PRO A 17 2.82 0.05 -4.76
C PRO A 17 3.47 1.41 -5.01
N LEU A 18 4.40 1.49 -5.98
CA LEU A 18 5.02 2.76 -6.35
C LEU A 18 4.00 3.73 -6.96
N ARG A 19 3.14 3.23 -7.85
CA ARG A 19 2.07 4.02 -8.46
C ARG A 19 1.17 4.64 -7.39
N GLN A 20 0.72 3.84 -6.43
CA GLN A 20 -0.14 4.30 -5.35
C GLN A 20 0.54 5.33 -4.43
N ILE A 21 1.83 5.17 -4.13
CA ILE A 21 2.61 6.15 -3.36
C ILE A 21 2.64 7.49 -4.08
N VAL A 22 2.90 7.48 -5.38
CA VAL A 22 2.97 8.71 -6.19
C VAL A 22 1.60 9.39 -6.30
N GLU A 23 0.54 8.63 -6.52
CA GLU A 23 -0.83 9.14 -6.58
C GLU A 23 -1.26 9.74 -5.24
N ASN A 24 -0.92 9.11 -4.13
CA ASN A 24 -1.16 9.65 -2.78
C ASN A 24 -0.40 10.96 -2.52
N ALA A 25 0.74 11.15 -3.16
CA ALA A 25 1.51 12.40 -3.13
C ALA A 25 0.99 13.46 -4.12
N GLY A 26 -0.04 13.13 -4.91
CA GLY A 26 -0.63 14.04 -5.91
C GLY A 26 0.09 14.05 -7.27
N GLY A 27 1.01 13.11 -7.50
CA GLY A 27 1.77 12.98 -8.74
C GLY A 27 1.16 11.99 -9.74
N GLU A 28 1.74 11.95 -10.95
CA GLU A 28 1.33 11.02 -12.02
C GLU A 28 2.12 9.69 -11.90
N GLY A 29 1.46 8.66 -11.37
CA GLY A 29 2.09 7.36 -11.09
C GLY A 29 2.72 6.70 -12.31
N SER A 30 2.11 6.82 -13.49
CA SER A 30 2.60 6.19 -14.72
C SER A 30 3.94 6.77 -15.19
N VAL A 31 4.11 8.07 -15.07
CA VAL A 31 5.35 8.78 -15.45
C VAL A 31 6.49 8.36 -14.53
N VAL A 32 6.24 8.36 -13.23
CA VAL A 32 7.25 8.00 -12.23
C VAL A 32 7.68 6.54 -12.35
N VAL A 33 6.73 5.61 -12.53
CA VAL A 33 7.03 4.19 -12.74
C VAL A 33 7.92 3.98 -13.95
N ASN A 34 7.63 4.61 -15.09
CA ASN A 34 8.44 4.49 -16.29
C ASN A 34 9.85 5.03 -16.06
N LYS A 35 9.98 6.17 -15.42
CA LYS A 35 11.29 6.78 -15.14
C LYS A 35 12.14 5.95 -14.16
N VAL A 36 11.51 5.36 -13.15
CA VAL A 36 12.22 4.46 -12.22
C VAL A 36 12.68 3.17 -12.92
N LYS A 37 11.90 2.64 -13.89
CA LYS A 37 12.30 1.47 -14.69
C LYS A 37 13.53 1.73 -15.59
N GLU A 38 13.77 2.96 -16.00
CA GLU A 38 14.95 3.34 -16.78
C GLU A 38 16.20 3.47 -15.89
N GLY A 39 16.00 3.63 -14.59
CA GLY A 39 17.06 3.73 -13.59
C GLY A 39 17.76 2.39 -13.35
N LYS A 40 18.90 2.45 -12.66
CA LYS A 40 19.70 1.28 -12.28
C LYS A 40 19.93 1.28 -10.77
N ASP A 41 20.22 0.10 -10.24
CA ASP A 41 20.56 -0.12 -8.84
C ASP A 41 19.47 0.40 -7.88
N ALA A 42 19.82 1.29 -6.95
CA ALA A 42 18.94 1.84 -5.94
C ALA A 42 18.23 3.14 -6.38
N PHE A 43 18.26 3.47 -7.69
CA PHE A 43 17.57 4.65 -8.20
C PHE A 43 16.06 4.52 -8.02
N GLY A 44 15.45 5.53 -7.43
CA GLY A 44 14.01 5.54 -7.18
C GLY A 44 13.47 6.95 -6.99
N TYR A 45 12.19 7.02 -6.63
CA TYR A 45 11.47 8.26 -6.43
C TYR A 45 11.18 8.48 -4.94
N ASN A 46 11.62 9.62 -4.43
CA ASN A 46 11.33 10.10 -3.08
C ASN A 46 10.06 10.96 -3.12
N ALA A 47 8.93 10.39 -2.72
CA ALA A 47 7.63 11.05 -2.76
C ALA A 47 7.51 12.20 -1.74
N ARG A 48 8.35 12.23 -0.70
CA ARG A 48 8.35 13.31 0.28
C ARG A 48 8.89 14.61 -0.29
N ASP A 49 9.99 14.51 -1.04
CA ASP A 49 10.73 15.65 -1.54
C ASP A 49 10.52 15.89 -3.05
N ASP A 50 9.65 15.06 -3.68
CA ASP A 50 9.34 15.07 -5.11
C ASP A 50 10.60 15.01 -5.99
N LYS A 51 11.52 14.09 -5.67
CA LYS A 51 12.78 13.97 -6.39
C LYS A 51 13.19 12.53 -6.67
N TYR A 52 14.02 12.38 -7.70
CA TYR A 52 14.64 11.10 -8.05
C TYR A 52 16.04 11.05 -7.47
N GLU A 53 16.35 10.01 -6.72
CA GLU A 53 17.63 9.84 -6.07
C GLU A 53 17.95 8.38 -5.79
N ASP A 54 19.15 8.12 -5.31
CA ASP A 54 19.55 6.81 -4.78
C ASP A 54 18.89 6.62 -3.39
N LEU A 55 17.84 5.79 -3.34
CA LEU A 55 17.06 5.60 -2.12
C LEU A 55 17.86 4.94 -0.99
N LEU A 56 18.87 4.12 -1.35
CA LEU A 56 19.73 3.48 -0.37
C LEU A 56 20.60 4.52 0.35
N LYS A 57 21.18 5.45 -0.40
CA LYS A 57 21.99 6.56 0.17
C LYS A 57 21.13 7.55 0.94
N ALA A 58 19.90 7.75 0.51
CA ALA A 58 18.91 8.59 1.20
C ALA A 58 18.36 7.95 2.48
N GLY A 59 18.64 6.65 2.73
CA GLY A 59 18.11 5.93 3.88
C GLY A 59 16.63 5.54 3.75
N ILE A 60 16.08 5.59 2.54
CA ILE A 60 14.68 5.25 2.25
C ILE A 60 14.65 3.77 1.85
N ILE A 61 14.55 2.91 2.84
CA ILE A 61 14.57 1.46 2.67
C ILE A 61 13.55 0.78 3.59
N ASP A 62 12.97 -0.30 3.09
CA ASP A 62 12.13 -1.19 3.90
C ASP A 62 12.88 -2.46 4.29
N PRO A 63 12.66 -2.98 5.51
CA PRO A 63 13.15 -4.29 5.88
C PRO A 63 12.59 -5.37 4.94
N THR A 64 13.43 -6.30 4.50
CA THR A 64 13.03 -7.40 3.60
C THR A 64 11.83 -8.19 4.10
N LYS A 65 11.73 -8.37 5.43
CA LYS A 65 10.58 -9.07 6.04
C LYS A 65 9.26 -8.35 5.79
N VAL A 66 9.25 -7.02 5.84
CA VAL A 66 8.04 -6.20 5.60
C VAL A 66 7.55 -6.40 4.17
N SER A 67 8.44 -6.24 3.19
CA SER A 67 8.10 -6.41 1.78
C SER A 67 7.64 -7.84 1.46
N ARG A 68 8.31 -8.85 2.04
CA ARG A 68 7.93 -10.25 1.85
C ARG A 68 6.54 -10.56 2.43
N VAL A 69 6.28 -10.16 3.67
CA VAL A 69 4.99 -10.42 4.34
C VAL A 69 3.85 -9.68 3.64
N ALA A 70 4.09 -8.45 3.16
CA ALA A 70 3.10 -7.71 2.38
C ALA A 70 2.72 -8.47 1.10
N LEU A 71 3.70 -8.99 0.36
CA LEU A 71 3.45 -9.76 -0.86
C LEU A 71 2.74 -11.09 -0.57
N GLU A 72 3.16 -11.83 0.45
CA GLU A 72 2.53 -13.08 0.87
C GLU A 72 1.06 -12.89 1.26
N ASN A 73 0.76 -11.85 2.06
CA ASN A 73 -0.60 -11.52 2.46
C ASN A 73 -1.46 -11.08 1.27
N ALA A 74 -0.92 -10.23 0.39
CA ALA A 74 -1.62 -9.80 -0.81
C ALA A 74 -1.97 -10.98 -1.74
N ALA A 75 -1.02 -11.89 -1.95
CA ALA A 75 -1.25 -13.09 -2.76
C ALA A 75 -2.28 -14.03 -2.13
N SER A 76 -2.28 -14.19 -0.81
CA SER A 76 -3.25 -15.00 -0.07
C SER A 76 -4.67 -14.45 -0.24
N ILE A 77 -4.87 -13.15 -0.05
CA ILE A 77 -6.18 -12.51 -0.24
C ILE A 77 -6.62 -12.56 -1.70
N ALA A 78 -5.72 -12.27 -2.65
CA ALA A 78 -6.05 -12.33 -4.07
C ALA A 78 -6.51 -13.73 -4.51
N SER A 79 -5.87 -14.80 -3.99
CA SER A 79 -6.30 -16.16 -4.30
C SER A 79 -7.67 -16.51 -3.74
N MET A 80 -8.05 -15.97 -2.59
CA MET A 80 -9.42 -16.11 -2.08
C MET A 80 -10.44 -15.37 -2.96
N PHE A 81 -10.13 -14.15 -3.38
CA PHE A 81 -11.00 -13.39 -4.30
C PHE A 81 -11.27 -14.13 -5.61
N LEU A 82 -10.29 -14.84 -6.16
CA LEU A 82 -10.44 -15.59 -7.39
C LEU A 82 -11.43 -16.76 -7.28
N THR A 83 -11.71 -17.23 -6.08
CA THR A 83 -12.61 -18.35 -5.81
C THR A 83 -13.95 -17.95 -5.20
N THR A 84 -14.17 -16.66 -4.92
CA THR A 84 -15.42 -16.14 -4.36
C THR A 84 -16.34 -15.58 -5.45
N GLU A 85 -17.64 -15.72 -5.25
CA GLU A 85 -18.68 -15.18 -6.14
C GLU A 85 -19.16 -13.80 -5.67
N CYS A 86 -19.03 -13.50 -4.38
CA CYS A 86 -19.44 -12.20 -3.82
C CYS A 86 -18.59 -11.82 -2.60
N VAL A 87 -18.62 -10.54 -2.26
CA VAL A 87 -17.96 -9.97 -1.08
C VAL A 87 -18.97 -9.14 -0.30
N LEU A 88 -19.04 -9.35 1.01
CA LEU A 88 -19.82 -8.52 1.91
C LEU A 88 -18.87 -7.54 2.59
N ALA A 89 -19.21 -6.27 2.54
CA ALA A 89 -18.46 -5.22 3.21
C ALA A 89 -19.41 -4.33 4.03
N GLU A 90 -18.95 -3.87 5.17
CA GLU A 90 -19.70 -2.89 5.95
C GLU A 90 -19.74 -1.54 5.21
N LYS A 91 -20.94 -0.98 5.10
CA LYS A 91 -21.10 0.37 4.61
C LYS A 91 -20.60 1.35 5.68
N LYS A 92 -19.73 2.29 5.31
CA LYS A 92 -19.35 3.37 6.21
C LYS A 92 -20.59 4.08 6.72
N SER A 93 -20.75 4.14 8.04
CA SER A 93 -21.82 4.92 8.68
C SER A 93 -21.38 6.38 8.71
N ASP A 94 -22.22 7.25 8.16
CA ASP A 94 -22.07 8.71 8.25
C ASP A 94 -22.52 9.27 9.62
N ALA A 95 -22.82 8.38 10.59
CA ALA A 95 -23.20 8.80 11.93
C ALA A 95 -21.99 9.48 12.62
N PRO A 96 -22.17 10.70 13.13
CA PRO A 96 -21.12 11.36 13.90
C PRO A 96 -20.76 10.48 15.10
N ALA A 97 -19.45 10.32 15.37
CA ALA A 97 -18.97 9.58 16.52
C ALA A 97 -19.60 10.19 17.79
N MET A 98 -20.41 9.40 18.49
CA MET A 98 -20.93 9.84 19.79
C MET A 98 -19.74 10.13 20.72
N PRO A 99 -19.69 11.33 21.33
CA PRO A 99 -18.64 11.62 22.30
C PRO A 99 -18.70 10.57 23.42
N ALA A 100 -17.56 9.99 23.76
CA ALA A 100 -17.45 9.03 24.83
C ALA A 100 -17.97 9.70 26.12
N MET A 101 -19.02 9.15 26.72
CA MET A 101 -19.49 9.60 28.01
C MET A 101 -18.36 9.43 29.03
N PRO A 102 -17.99 10.45 29.77
CA PRO A 102 -17.03 10.29 30.84
C PRO A 102 -17.66 9.33 31.88
N ALA A 103 -16.95 8.27 32.18
CA ALA A 103 -17.32 7.34 33.25
C ALA A 103 -17.42 8.15 34.55
N GLY A 104 -18.65 8.43 34.97
CA GLY A 104 -18.94 9.14 36.19
C GLY A 104 -18.35 8.41 37.38
N GLY A 105 -17.33 9.04 37.98
CA GLY A 105 -16.80 8.61 39.24
C GLY A 105 -17.86 8.79 40.31
N MET A 106 -18.37 7.67 40.80
CA MET A 106 -19.14 7.63 42.04
C MET A 106 -18.15 7.64 43.20
N GLY A 107 -17.76 8.85 43.57
CA GLY A 107 -17.04 9.08 44.80
C GLY A 107 -17.92 8.85 45.99
N GLY A 108 -17.44 8.00 46.92
CA GLY A 108 -18.10 7.58 48.08
C GLY A 108 -18.49 8.66 49.07
N MET A 109 -19.55 8.40 49.76
CA MET A 109 -19.83 8.89 51.09
C MET A 109 -19.74 7.69 52.05
N MET A 110 -18.81 7.73 52.93
CA MET A 110 -18.82 7.56 54.36
C MET A 110 -17.40 7.39 54.88
#